data_b2625077102b231ad6abe1dae7f77681
#
_entry.id   b2625077102b231ad6abe1dae7f77681
#
_cell.length_a   1.000
_cell.length_b   1.000
_cell.length_c   1.000
_cell.angle_alpha   90.00
_cell.angle_beta   90.00
_cell.angle_gamma   90.00
#
_symmetry.space_group_name_H-M   'P 1'
#
loop_
_entity.id
_entity.type
_entity.pdbx_description
1 polymer ?
#
loop_
_entity_poly.entity_id
_entity_poly.type
_entity_poly.pdbx_seq_one_letter_code
_entity_poly.pdbx_strand_id
1 'polypeptide(L)'
;MYRVKLHICLTQDIKNKFEQYNKISPKPRFEHKFELIKSACDVPAPIPDENQYLIIASESCGLDLSELKNRIGENGFLAIYARDASKITGEQKEAADEIWLECANLDDFYFEKALNLIAERKEAWLQKTWLQTLINSSPDMIWFKDMDGLHLEVNDAFCEVVDKQKDDVRGKDHYYIWNIPKEIYEQTGYVCVQTEDDVVAARKTCLLDEEVMKADGNLSKLKTYKTPIFDGETIIGTVGIARDVTKEYEYLQNIEHLAHYDQLTGLANRNQLDAFLDKLKTTHMSILYMDLDRFKQVNDEHGHQAGDKALVAIAELIKEIFNDAMNVRIGGDEFISIFTDGANMQSIAPRVQILIDRFFKICQENPLFSGLSVSAGIAEGQIGHGSFDLLLQRADDALYRAKHAGRGTYCINPWEDFEQK
;
A
#
# COMPACT_ATOMS: atom_id res chain seq x y z
N MET A 1 22.55 14.95 -22.78
CA MET A 1 23.10 13.58 -22.81
C MET A 1 24.22 13.52 -21.75
N TYR A 2 24.18 12.60 -20.83
CA TYR A 2 25.24 12.44 -19.81
C TYR A 2 26.57 12.07 -20.49
N ARG A 3 27.61 12.85 -20.25
CA ARG A 3 28.94 12.64 -20.83
C ARG A 3 29.90 12.21 -19.71
N VAL A 4 30.67 11.19 -20.01
CA VAL A 4 31.72 10.66 -19.14
C VAL A 4 33.08 11.12 -19.67
N LYS A 5 33.89 11.72 -18.81
CA LYS A 5 35.25 12.08 -19.14
C LYS A 5 36.14 10.87 -18.97
N LEU A 6 36.75 10.41 -20.06
CA LEU A 6 37.72 9.32 -20.04
C LEU A 6 39.13 9.92 -20.02
N HIS A 7 39.78 9.76 -18.89
CA HIS A 7 41.18 10.14 -18.68
C HIS A 7 42.08 9.00 -19.14
N ILE A 8 42.84 9.23 -20.20
CA ILE A 8 43.81 8.27 -20.73
C ILE A 8 45.18 8.70 -20.22
N CYS A 9 45.63 8.02 -19.17
CA CYS A 9 46.84 8.37 -18.43
C CYS A 9 48.01 7.51 -18.90
N LEU A 10 49.05 8.14 -19.35
CA LEU A 10 50.27 7.51 -19.90
C LEU A 10 51.48 7.80 -19.04
N THR A 11 52.38 6.82 -18.86
CA THR A 11 53.70 7.10 -18.30
C THR A 11 54.61 7.77 -19.33
N GLN A 12 55.65 8.48 -18.85
CA GLN A 12 56.45 9.38 -19.70
C GLN A 12 57.16 8.65 -20.86
N ASP A 13 57.60 7.44 -20.65
CA ASP A 13 58.37 6.64 -21.59
C ASP A 13 57.56 6.07 -22.75
N ILE A 14 56.24 5.92 -22.60
CA ILE A 14 55.35 5.43 -23.66
C ILE A 14 54.44 6.53 -24.29
N LYS A 15 54.55 7.75 -23.75
CA LYS A 15 53.70 8.88 -24.20
C LYS A 15 53.70 9.07 -25.73
N ASN A 16 54.91 9.15 -26.31
CA ASN A 16 55.03 9.43 -27.75
C ASN A 16 54.44 8.33 -28.61
N LYS A 17 54.43 7.09 -28.13
CA LYS A 17 53.85 5.95 -28.84
C LYS A 17 52.32 6.01 -28.89
N PHE A 18 51.69 6.46 -27.81
CA PHE A 18 50.24 6.52 -27.71
C PHE A 18 49.64 7.90 -28.05
N GLU A 19 50.47 8.93 -28.32
CA GLU A 19 50.00 10.29 -28.65
C GLU A 19 49.17 10.34 -29.95
N GLN A 20 49.41 9.42 -30.90
CA GLN A 20 48.64 9.28 -32.13
C GLN A 20 47.16 8.98 -31.88
N TYR A 21 46.79 8.32 -30.77
CA TYR A 21 45.43 7.98 -30.42
C TYR A 21 44.62 9.17 -29.92
N ASN A 22 45.22 10.33 -29.71
CA ASN A 22 44.49 11.56 -29.37
C ASN A 22 43.50 11.99 -30.45
N LYS A 23 43.62 11.44 -31.67
CA LYS A 23 42.75 11.70 -32.81
C LYS A 23 41.62 10.69 -33.00
N ILE A 24 41.55 9.67 -32.14
CA ILE A 24 40.46 8.68 -32.17
C ILE A 24 39.14 9.36 -31.82
N SER A 25 38.11 9.11 -32.62
CA SER A 25 36.78 9.61 -32.34
C SER A 25 36.27 9.06 -31.00
N PRO A 26 35.81 9.91 -30.11
CA PRO A 26 35.29 9.43 -28.81
C PRO A 26 34.10 8.49 -29.04
N LYS A 27 34.04 7.43 -28.24
CA LYS A 27 32.83 6.60 -28.18
C LYS A 27 31.64 7.49 -27.79
N PRO A 28 30.43 7.18 -28.25
CA PRO A 28 29.24 7.87 -27.78
C PRO A 28 29.23 7.95 -26.25
N ARG A 29 28.99 9.12 -25.68
CA ARG A 29 29.02 9.42 -24.24
C ARG A 29 30.39 9.63 -23.58
N PHE A 30 31.53 9.40 -24.27
CA PHE A 30 32.86 9.65 -23.70
C PHE A 30 33.51 10.88 -24.30
N GLU A 31 34.08 11.72 -23.46
CA GLU A 31 35.04 12.77 -23.85
C GLU A 31 36.42 12.29 -23.44
N HIS A 32 37.30 12.09 -24.39
CA HIS A 32 38.66 11.60 -24.14
C HIS A 32 39.59 12.75 -23.79
N LYS A 33 40.41 12.54 -22.76
CA LYS A 33 41.49 13.46 -22.36
C LYS A 33 42.75 12.67 -22.11
N PHE A 34 43.83 13.00 -22.83
CA PHE A 34 45.12 12.38 -22.63
C PHE A 34 45.93 13.16 -21.61
N GLU A 35 46.45 12.47 -20.64
CA GLU A 35 47.20 13.05 -19.52
C GLU A 35 48.49 12.26 -19.26
N LEU A 36 49.50 12.95 -18.76
CA LEU A 36 50.74 12.33 -18.29
C LEU A 36 50.62 12.06 -16.79
N ILE A 37 50.85 10.81 -16.39
CA ILE A 37 50.86 10.41 -15.00
C ILE A 37 52.32 10.26 -14.51
N LYS A 38 52.61 10.90 -13.39
CA LYS A 38 53.97 10.88 -12.74
C LYS A 38 53.94 10.24 -11.36
N SER A 39 52.75 10.20 -10.75
CA SER A 39 52.55 9.59 -9.45
C SER A 39 51.13 9.07 -9.30
N ALA A 40 50.88 8.18 -8.34
CA ALA A 40 49.53 7.72 -8.05
C ALA A 40 48.60 8.88 -7.61
N CYS A 41 49.14 9.93 -7.01
CA CYS A 41 48.40 11.09 -6.55
C CYS A 41 47.83 11.95 -7.70
N ASP A 42 48.25 11.73 -8.93
CA ASP A 42 47.67 12.41 -10.11
C ASP A 42 46.23 11.91 -10.41
N VAL A 43 45.88 10.75 -9.86
CA VAL A 43 44.49 10.23 -9.89
C VAL A 43 43.79 10.64 -8.59
N PRO A 44 42.72 11.41 -8.64
CA PRO A 44 41.98 11.81 -7.45
C PRO A 44 41.35 10.60 -6.74
N ALA A 45 41.18 10.70 -5.43
CA ALA A 45 40.48 9.71 -4.61
C ALA A 45 39.58 10.46 -3.61
N PRO A 46 38.23 10.25 -3.61
CA PRO A 46 37.48 9.40 -4.56
C PRO A 46 37.45 9.98 -5.97
N ILE A 47 37.27 9.11 -6.96
CA ILE A 47 37.07 9.51 -8.35
C ILE A 47 35.65 10.04 -8.49
N PRO A 48 35.43 11.25 -9.07
CA PRO A 48 34.09 11.71 -9.41
C PRO A 48 33.40 10.75 -10.37
N ASP A 49 32.09 10.52 -10.19
CA ASP A 49 31.28 9.57 -10.98
C ASP A 49 31.31 9.84 -12.49
N GLU A 50 31.54 11.09 -12.88
CA GLU A 50 31.66 11.50 -14.28
C GLU A 50 33.00 11.12 -14.93
N ASN A 51 33.97 10.68 -14.17
CA ASN A 51 35.32 10.38 -14.65
C ASN A 51 35.57 8.86 -14.70
N GLN A 52 36.29 8.44 -15.73
CA GLN A 52 36.81 7.08 -15.89
C GLN A 52 38.29 7.17 -16.27
N TYR A 53 39.08 6.16 -15.88
CA TYR A 53 40.51 6.14 -16.12
C TYR A 53 40.94 4.91 -16.89
N LEU A 54 41.65 5.14 -18.01
CA LEU A 54 42.48 4.16 -18.70
C LEU A 54 43.92 4.51 -18.40
N ILE A 55 44.62 3.71 -17.62
CA ILE A 55 46.05 3.89 -17.31
C ILE A 55 46.85 2.91 -18.14
N ILE A 56 47.79 3.40 -18.91
CA ILE A 56 48.77 2.59 -19.63
C ILE A 56 50.14 2.92 -19.04
N ALA A 57 50.69 1.99 -18.27
CA ALA A 57 51.96 2.14 -17.60
C ALA A 57 53.00 1.28 -18.28
N SER A 58 54.23 1.78 -18.42
CA SER A 58 55.34 0.93 -18.91
C SER A 58 55.85 -0.01 -17.81
N GLU A 59 56.46 -1.12 -18.23
CA GLU A 59 57.12 -2.09 -17.34
C GLU A 59 58.15 -1.46 -16.41
N SER A 60 58.72 -0.30 -16.79
CA SER A 60 59.79 0.42 -16.11
C SER A 60 59.35 1.72 -15.46
N CYS A 61 58.07 1.99 -15.32
CA CYS A 61 57.55 3.30 -14.92
C CYS A 61 57.87 3.73 -13.49
N GLY A 62 58.27 2.80 -12.60
CA GLY A 62 58.60 3.10 -11.20
C GLY A 62 57.40 3.57 -10.34
N LEU A 63 56.19 3.42 -10.81
CA LEU A 63 54.96 3.78 -10.09
C LEU A 63 54.44 2.58 -9.29
N ASP A 64 53.78 2.88 -8.15
CA ASP A 64 53.04 1.88 -7.42
C ASP A 64 51.72 1.59 -8.17
N LEU A 65 51.68 0.49 -8.93
CA LEU A 65 50.55 0.10 -9.72
C LEU A 65 49.37 -0.42 -8.89
N SER A 66 49.65 -0.98 -7.72
CA SER A 66 48.64 -1.43 -6.78
C SER A 66 47.87 -0.24 -6.19
N GLU A 67 48.58 0.83 -5.82
CA GLU A 67 47.96 2.07 -5.38
C GLU A 67 47.11 2.71 -6.51
N LEU A 68 47.65 2.75 -7.73
CA LEU A 68 46.94 3.24 -8.90
C LEU A 68 45.65 2.43 -9.15
N LYS A 69 45.72 1.12 -9.11
CA LYS A 69 44.55 0.24 -9.31
C LYS A 69 43.49 0.49 -8.25
N ASN A 70 43.90 0.59 -6.99
CA ASN A 70 42.99 0.89 -5.89
C ASN A 70 42.28 2.26 -6.09
N ARG A 71 42.98 3.28 -6.59
CA ARG A 71 42.44 4.61 -6.84
C ARG A 71 41.43 4.61 -7.97
N ILE A 72 41.72 3.91 -9.12
CA ILE A 72 40.77 3.86 -10.26
C ILE A 72 39.59 2.91 -10.03
N GLY A 73 39.65 2.04 -9.03
CA GLY A 73 38.58 1.12 -8.66
C GLY A 73 38.24 0.10 -9.76
N GLU A 74 37.09 -0.54 -9.60
CA GLU A 74 36.63 -1.60 -10.53
C GLU A 74 36.23 -1.06 -11.92
N ASN A 75 35.83 0.19 -12.01
CA ASN A 75 35.39 0.81 -13.27
C ASN A 75 36.54 1.33 -14.11
N GLY A 76 37.73 1.52 -13.53
CA GLY A 76 38.94 1.90 -14.24
C GLY A 76 39.65 0.71 -14.87
N PHE A 77 40.55 0.99 -15.79
CA PHE A 77 41.34 -0.03 -16.46
C PHE A 77 42.86 0.32 -16.38
N LEU A 78 43.66 -0.64 -15.95
CA LEU A 78 45.13 -0.52 -15.85
C LEU A 78 45.78 -1.55 -16.78
N ALA A 79 46.49 -1.08 -17.78
CA ALA A 79 47.31 -1.92 -18.65
C ALA A 79 48.81 -1.69 -18.38
N ILE A 80 49.59 -2.75 -18.40
CA ILE A 80 51.05 -2.67 -18.43
C ILE A 80 51.51 -2.89 -19.87
N TYR A 81 52.22 -1.91 -20.39
CA TYR A 81 52.83 -1.99 -21.70
C TYR A 81 54.30 -2.40 -21.56
N ALA A 82 54.68 -3.54 -22.12
CA ALA A 82 56.00 -4.15 -21.93
C ALA A 82 56.61 -4.58 -23.25
N ARG A 83 57.95 -4.43 -23.36
CA ARG A 83 58.73 -4.99 -24.44
C ARG A 83 59.05 -6.48 -24.21
N ASP A 84 59.19 -6.84 -22.95
CA ASP A 84 59.54 -8.19 -22.54
C ASP A 84 58.72 -8.60 -21.30
N ALA A 85 57.91 -9.62 -21.48
CA ALA A 85 57.06 -10.13 -20.39
C ALA A 85 57.85 -10.66 -19.17
N SER A 86 59.12 -11.01 -19.36
CA SER A 86 59.99 -11.50 -18.26
C SER A 86 60.40 -10.40 -17.28
N LYS A 87 60.28 -9.13 -17.68
CA LYS A 87 60.58 -7.98 -16.84
C LYS A 87 59.43 -7.52 -15.93
N ILE A 88 58.26 -8.04 -16.12
CA ILE A 88 57.05 -7.70 -15.34
C ILE A 88 57.11 -8.47 -14.03
N THR A 89 57.09 -7.76 -12.90
CA THR A 89 57.10 -8.37 -11.56
C THR A 89 55.76 -9.07 -11.23
N GLY A 90 55.78 -9.92 -10.21
CA GLY A 90 54.53 -10.55 -9.72
C GLY A 90 53.49 -9.55 -9.27
N GLU A 91 53.91 -8.53 -8.49
CA GLU A 91 53.05 -7.45 -8.02
C GLU A 91 52.38 -6.64 -9.18
N GLN A 92 53.18 -6.36 -10.22
CA GLN A 92 52.69 -5.68 -11.40
C GLN A 92 51.65 -6.50 -12.14
N LYS A 93 51.83 -7.86 -12.22
CA LYS A 93 50.86 -8.77 -12.86
C LYS A 93 49.52 -8.83 -12.11
N GLU A 94 49.59 -8.79 -10.78
CA GLU A 94 48.40 -8.81 -9.92
C GLU A 94 47.63 -7.50 -9.96
N ALA A 95 48.33 -6.36 -10.11
CA ALA A 95 47.71 -5.03 -10.11
C ALA A 95 47.02 -4.70 -11.46
N ALA A 96 47.48 -5.25 -12.59
CA ALA A 96 47.02 -4.90 -13.91
C ALA A 96 45.79 -5.72 -14.35
N ASP A 97 44.87 -5.08 -15.07
CA ASP A 97 43.80 -5.78 -15.75
C ASP A 97 44.34 -6.56 -16.96
N GLU A 98 45.28 -5.99 -17.71
CA GLU A 98 45.93 -6.63 -18.85
C GLU A 98 47.39 -6.28 -19.01
N ILE A 99 48.12 -7.18 -19.67
CA ILE A 99 49.52 -6.97 -20.09
C ILE A 99 49.55 -6.88 -21.61
N TRP A 100 50.02 -5.76 -22.11
CA TRP A 100 50.18 -5.51 -23.54
C TRP A 100 51.66 -5.65 -23.93
N LEU A 101 51.91 -6.61 -24.79
CA LEU A 101 53.29 -6.78 -25.29
C LEU A 101 53.49 -5.93 -26.54
N GLU A 102 54.64 -5.25 -26.63
CA GLU A 102 55.00 -4.49 -27.81
C GLU A 102 55.06 -5.39 -29.03
N CYS A 103 54.15 -5.18 -29.94
CA CYS A 103 54.10 -5.93 -31.21
C CYS A 103 53.65 -4.98 -32.31
N ALA A 104 54.27 -5.04 -33.46
CA ALA A 104 53.86 -4.22 -34.59
C ALA A 104 52.42 -4.56 -34.94
N ASN A 105 51.55 -3.54 -34.99
CA ASN A 105 50.12 -3.54 -35.40
C ASN A 105 49.12 -4.10 -34.34
N LEU A 106 49.50 -4.33 -33.08
CA LEU A 106 48.55 -4.73 -32.04
C LEU A 106 48.18 -3.60 -31.08
N ASP A 107 48.88 -2.47 -31.09
CA ASP A 107 48.58 -1.36 -30.20
C ASP A 107 47.20 -0.76 -30.40
N ASP A 108 46.73 -0.62 -31.64
CA ASP A 108 45.39 -0.17 -31.98
C ASP A 108 44.35 -1.12 -31.39
N PHE A 109 44.57 -2.43 -31.56
CA PHE A 109 43.65 -3.46 -31.07
C PHE A 109 43.54 -3.44 -29.54
N TYR A 110 44.66 -3.37 -28.83
CA TYR A 110 44.69 -3.31 -27.35
C TYR A 110 43.96 -2.07 -26.85
N PHE A 111 44.23 -0.93 -27.47
CA PHE A 111 43.65 0.34 -27.08
C PHE A 111 42.13 0.35 -27.30
N GLU A 112 41.66 -0.06 -28.45
CA GLU A 112 40.22 -0.15 -28.75
C GLU A 112 39.51 -1.15 -27.84
N LYS A 113 40.15 -2.30 -27.54
CA LYS A 113 39.63 -3.29 -26.60
C LYS A 113 39.41 -2.72 -25.24
N ALA A 114 40.43 -2.01 -24.68
CA ALA A 114 40.32 -1.36 -23.38
C ALA A 114 39.24 -0.29 -23.33
N LEU A 115 39.10 0.54 -24.39
CA LEU A 115 38.05 1.53 -24.48
C LEU A 115 36.68 0.89 -24.49
N ASN A 116 36.49 -0.21 -25.22
CA ASN A 116 35.23 -0.93 -25.26
C ASN A 116 34.90 -1.50 -23.87
N LEU A 117 35.85 -2.15 -23.20
CA LEU A 117 35.64 -2.75 -21.88
C LEU A 117 35.24 -1.70 -20.83
N ILE A 118 35.92 -0.53 -20.83
CA ILE A 118 35.56 0.61 -19.96
C ILE A 118 34.15 1.10 -20.28
N ALA A 119 33.80 1.22 -21.55
CA ALA A 119 32.48 1.64 -21.96
C ALA A 119 31.39 0.65 -21.50
N GLU A 120 31.62 -0.66 -21.64
CA GLU A 120 30.72 -1.71 -21.18
C GLU A 120 30.55 -1.71 -19.66
N ARG A 121 31.65 -1.61 -18.90
CA ARG A 121 31.62 -1.50 -17.43
C ARG A 121 30.80 -0.30 -16.96
N LYS A 122 31.03 0.86 -17.60
CA LYS A 122 30.29 2.08 -17.24
C LYS A 122 28.80 2.00 -17.62
N GLU A 123 28.48 1.38 -18.75
CA GLU A 123 27.08 1.18 -19.14
C GLU A 123 26.37 0.24 -18.15
N ALA A 124 27.01 -0.85 -17.77
CA ALA A 124 26.46 -1.77 -16.75
C ALA A 124 26.25 -1.06 -15.40
N TRP A 125 27.23 -0.24 -14.99
CA TRP A 125 27.10 0.57 -13.78
C TRP A 125 25.93 1.58 -13.87
N LEU A 126 25.78 2.25 -15.01
CA LEU A 126 24.66 3.16 -15.25
C LEU A 126 23.31 2.45 -15.19
N GLN A 127 23.20 1.29 -15.83
CA GLN A 127 21.95 0.50 -15.81
C GLN A 127 21.61 0.07 -14.38
N LYS A 128 22.59 -0.38 -13.61
CA LYS A 128 22.41 -0.73 -12.19
C LYS A 128 21.97 0.47 -11.37
N THR A 129 22.62 1.63 -11.57
CA THR A 129 22.29 2.88 -10.86
C THR A 129 20.89 3.37 -11.19
N TRP A 130 20.49 3.30 -12.47
CA TRP A 130 19.13 3.67 -12.89
C TRP A 130 18.08 2.73 -12.29
N LEU A 131 18.33 1.42 -12.29
CA LEU A 131 17.43 0.47 -11.67
C LEU A 131 17.26 0.76 -10.17
N GLN A 132 18.36 0.91 -9.45
CA GLN A 132 18.33 1.23 -8.01
C GLN A 132 17.62 2.56 -7.73
N THR A 133 17.88 3.59 -8.54
CA THR A 133 17.20 4.88 -8.40
C THR A 133 15.70 4.73 -8.66
N LEU A 134 15.33 4.00 -9.69
CA LEU A 134 13.93 3.76 -10.05
C LEU A 134 13.18 3.03 -8.94
N ILE A 135 13.71 1.91 -8.44
CA ILE A 135 13.03 1.14 -7.39
C ILE A 135 12.98 1.89 -6.06
N ASN A 136 14.03 2.66 -5.71
CA ASN A 136 14.06 3.44 -4.46
C ASN A 136 13.21 4.73 -4.54
N SER A 137 12.83 5.19 -5.73
CA SER A 137 11.90 6.32 -5.86
C SER A 137 10.43 5.92 -5.61
N SER A 138 10.13 4.62 -5.59
CA SER A 138 8.79 4.12 -5.31
C SER A 138 8.53 4.05 -3.80
N PRO A 139 7.37 4.54 -3.32
CA PRO A 139 6.93 4.30 -1.95
C PRO A 139 6.40 2.88 -1.73
N ASP A 140 6.16 2.12 -2.79
CA ASP A 140 5.71 0.74 -2.72
C ASP A 140 6.90 -0.19 -2.43
N MET A 141 6.69 -1.26 -1.70
CA MET A 141 7.71 -2.30 -1.49
C MET A 141 8.04 -2.98 -2.81
N ILE A 142 9.34 -3.09 -3.13
CA ILE A 142 9.81 -3.79 -4.33
C ILE A 142 10.89 -4.78 -3.92
N TRP A 143 10.78 -6.01 -4.43
CA TRP A 143 11.76 -7.07 -4.19
C TRP A 143 11.95 -7.95 -5.41
N PHE A 144 13.13 -8.54 -5.49
CA PHE A 144 13.50 -9.55 -6.47
C PHE A 144 13.90 -10.82 -5.72
N LYS A 145 13.39 -11.96 -6.15
CA LYS A 145 13.73 -13.28 -5.59
C LYS A 145 14.24 -14.22 -6.68
N ASP A 146 15.11 -15.13 -6.26
CA ASP A 146 15.46 -16.29 -7.09
C ASP A 146 14.40 -17.41 -7.01
N MET A 147 14.68 -18.52 -7.67
CA MET A 147 13.78 -19.69 -7.69
C MET A 147 13.77 -20.48 -6.37
N ASP A 148 14.73 -20.22 -5.47
CA ASP A 148 14.77 -20.78 -4.12
C ASP A 148 14.02 -19.90 -3.11
N GLY A 149 13.45 -18.77 -3.58
CA GLY A 149 12.69 -17.82 -2.76
C GLY A 149 13.57 -16.85 -1.96
N LEU A 150 14.88 -16.82 -2.25
CA LEU A 150 15.81 -15.93 -1.57
C LEU A 150 15.78 -14.53 -2.21
N HIS A 151 15.78 -13.48 -1.37
CA HIS A 151 15.75 -12.10 -1.84
C HIS A 151 17.11 -11.70 -2.41
N LEU A 152 17.12 -11.29 -3.68
CA LEU A 152 18.31 -10.84 -4.40
C LEU A 152 18.55 -9.33 -4.24
N GLU A 153 17.46 -8.56 -4.35
CA GLU A 153 17.47 -7.09 -4.24
C GLU A 153 16.13 -6.61 -3.70
N VAL A 154 16.16 -5.51 -2.93
CA VAL A 154 14.97 -4.84 -2.38
C VAL A 154 15.16 -3.33 -2.43
N ASN A 155 14.05 -2.57 -2.44
CA ASN A 155 14.12 -1.12 -2.31
C ASN A 155 14.08 -0.64 -0.85
N ASP A 156 14.28 0.67 -0.66
CA ASP A 156 14.31 1.29 0.66
C ASP A 156 12.97 1.14 1.39
N ALA A 157 11.84 1.29 0.67
CA ALA A 157 10.50 1.12 1.24
C ALA A 157 10.26 -0.30 1.80
N PHE A 158 10.80 -1.34 1.13
CA PHE A 158 10.76 -2.70 1.67
C PHE A 158 11.54 -2.80 3.00
N CYS A 159 12.75 -2.22 3.03
CA CYS A 159 13.60 -2.22 4.21
C CYS A 159 12.95 -1.54 5.42
N GLU A 160 12.25 -0.42 5.20
CA GLU A 160 11.51 0.31 6.22
C GLU A 160 10.39 -0.54 6.84
N VAL A 161 9.64 -1.27 6.00
CA VAL A 161 8.51 -2.09 6.48
C VAL A 161 8.97 -3.28 7.33
N VAL A 162 10.10 -3.92 6.96
CA VAL A 162 10.62 -5.10 7.68
C VAL A 162 11.63 -4.74 8.77
N ASP A 163 11.98 -3.47 8.93
CA ASP A 163 12.99 -2.95 9.87
C ASP A 163 14.34 -3.67 9.72
N LYS A 164 14.84 -3.77 8.49
CA LYS A 164 16.12 -4.42 8.16
C LYS A 164 16.86 -3.62 7.09
N GLN A 165 18.20 -3.78 7.06
CA GLN A 165 19.04 -3.19 6.00
C GLN A 165 19.08 -4.12 4.78
N LYS A 166 19.39 -3.58 3.58
CA LYS A 166 19.48 -4.36 2.34
C LYS A 166 20.42 -5.54 2.43
N ASP A 167 21.57 -5.35 3.08
CA ASP A 167 22.58 -6.40 3.26
C ASP A 167 22.10 -7.52 4.20
N ASP A 168 21.21 -7.21 5.16
CA ASP A 168 20.59 -8.21 6.03
C ASP A 168 19.51 -9.02 5.30
N VAL A 169 18.89 -8.44 4.27
CA VAL A 169 17.82 -9.06 3.49
C VAL A 169 18.36 -9.93 2.38
N ARG A 170 19.48 -9.52 1.77
CA ARG A 170 20.07 -10.22 0.61
C ARG A 170 20.44 -11.67 0.94
N GLY A 171 19.98 -12.61 0.11
CA GLY A 171 20.18 -14.04 0.27
C GLY A 171 19.39 -14.66 1.42
N LYS A 172 18.41 -13.96 1.96
CA LYS A 172 17.54 -14.49 3.02
C LYS A 172 16.15 -14.83 2.48
N ASP A 173 15.54 -15.81 3.13
CA ASP A 173 14.19 -16.26 2.86
C ASP A 173 13.12 -15.38 3.53
N HIS A 174 11.90 -15.62 3.17
CA HIS A 174 10.74 -14.90 3.69
C HIS A 174 10.60 -15.02 5.22
N TYR A 175 10.87 -16.20 5.79
CA TYR A 175 10.72 -16.45 7.23
C TYR A 175 11.67 -15.60 8.06
N TYR A 176 12.94 -15.53 7.64
CA TYR A 176 13.93 -14.67 8.28
C TYR A 176 13.56 -13.20 8.20
N ILE A 177 13.09 -12.76 7.04
CA ILE A 177 12.82 -11.33 6.79
C ILE A 177 11.66 -10.84 7.63
N TRP A 178 10.58 -11.61 7.73
CA TRP A 178 9.40 -11.26 8.50
C TRP A 178 9.45 -11.72 9.97
N ASN A 179 10.56 -12.32 10.42
CA ASN A 179 10.73 -12.85 11.78
C ASN A 179 9.62 -13.83 12.20
N ILE A 180 9.12 -14.61 11.27
CA ILE A 180 8.03 -15.59 11.49
C ILE A 180 8.63 -16.99 11.46
N PRO A 181 8.53 -17.79 12.53
CA PRO A 181 8.93 -19.19 12.52
C PRO A 181 8.17 -19.97 11.45
N LYS A 182 8.88 -20.82 10.72
CA LYS A 182 8.33 -21.61 9.60
C LYS A 182 7.11 -22.42 10.02
N GLU A 183 7.15 -23.01 11.23
CA GLU A 183 6.08 -23.83 11.80
C GLU A 183 4.79 -23.01 12.04
N ILE A 184 4.93 -21.75 12.48
CA ILE A 184 3.79 -20.83 12.67
C ILE A 184 3.22 -20.43 11.33
N TYR A 185 4.07 -20.15 10.37
CA TYR A 185 3.67 -19.76 9.02
C TYR A 185 2.83 -20.85 8.33
N GLU A 186 3.28 -22.12 8.39
CA GLU A 186 2.56 -23.27 7.83
C GLU A 186 1.19 -23.51 8.48
N GLN A 187 1.02 -23.14 9.76
CA GLN A 187 -0.23 -23.30 10.50
C GLN A 187 -1.23 -22.15 10.30
N THR A 188 -0.75 -20.94 10.01
CA THR A 188 -1.60 -19.75 9.93
C THR A 188 -2.09 -19.43 8.51
N GLY A 189 -1.59 -20.15 7.49
CA GLY A 189 -2.01 -19.95 6.10
C GLY A 189 -1.65 -18.58 5.55
N TYR A 190 -0.55 -17.98 6.05
CA TYR A 190 -0.04 -16.74 5.46
C TYR A 190 0.26 -16.93 3.98
N VAL A 191 -0.41 -16.18 3.15
CA VAL A 191 -0.60 -16.43 1.72
C VAL A 191 0.65 -16.15 0.86
N CYS A 192 1.66 -15.42 1.39
CA CYS A 192 2.75 -14.88 0.58
C CYS A 192 3.68 -15.91 -0.10
N VAL A 193 3.93 -17.09 0.49
CA VAL A 193 4.80 -18.11 -0.15
C VAL A 193 4.02 -18.89 -1.21
N GLN A 194 2.79 -19.25 -0.91
CA GLN A 194 1.93 -20.01 -1.82
C GLN A 194 1.68 -19.24 -3.13
N THR A 195 1.61 -17.92 -3.07
CA THR A 195 1.39 -17.04 -4.22
C THR A 195 2.62 -16.94 -5.16
N GLU A 196 3.84 -17.26 -4.71
CA GLU A 196 5.01 -17.34 -5.62
C GLU A 196 4.86 -18.52 -6.58
N ASP A 197 4.45 -19.71 -6.09
CA ASP A 197 4.24 -20.89 -6.91
C ASP A 197 3.13 -20.65 -7.96
N ASP A 198 2.07 -19.94 -7.57
CA ASP A 198 0.98 -19.58 -8.49
C ASP A 198 1.49 -18.69 -9.64
N VAL A 199 2.37 -17.73 -9.35
CA VAL A 199 2.96 -16.84 -10.35
C VAL A 199 3.87 -17.60 -11.31
N VAL A 200 4.70 -18.50 -10.77
CA VAL A 200 5.58 -19.37 -11.57
C VAL A 200 4.74 -20.28 -12.46
N ALA A 201 3.69 -20.90 -11.94
CA ALA A 201 2.78 -21.76 -12.69
C ALA A 201 2.02 -21.00 -13.79
N ALA A 202 1.54 -19.79 -13.47
CA ALA A 202 0.81 -18.94 -14.41
C ALA A 202 1.69 -18.33 -15.51
N ARG A 203 3.02 -18.28 -15.30
CA ARG A 203 4.01 -17.68 -16.22
C ARG A 203 3.69 -16.26 -16.68
N LYS A 204 3.01 -15.49 -15.86
CA LYS A 204 2.58 -14.11 -16.13
C LYS A 204 2.44 -13.30 -14.84
N THR A 205 2.31 -11.99 -14.98
CA THR A 205 2.00 -11.13 -13.84
C THR A 205 0.66 -11.52 -13.21
N CYS A 206 0.66 -11.69 -11.89
CA CYS A 206 -0.52 -11.92 -11.07
C CYS A 206 -0.74 -10.73 -10.12
N LEU A 207 -2.00 -10.34 -9.94
CA LEU A 207 -2.42 -9.40 -8.92
C LEU A 207 -3.00 -10.20 -7.75
N LEU A 208 -2.51 -9.91 -6.56
CA LEU A 208 -2.80 -10.64 -5.34
C LEU A 208 -3.19 -9.65 -4.23
N ASP A 209 -4.22 -10.00 -3.46
CA ASP A 209 -4.56 -9.29 -2.23
C ASP A 209 -3.93 -10.09 -1.08
N GLU A 210 -2.99 -9.47 -0.36
CA GLU A 210 -2.22 -10.11 0.70
C GLU A 210 -2.37 -9.34 2.02
N GLU A 211 -2.23 -10.04 3.14
CA GLU A 211 -2.17 -9.42 4.45
C GLU A 211 -0.84 -9.79 5.11
N VAL A 212 -0.15 -8.80 5.66
CA VAL A 212 1.13 -9.01 6.34
C VAL A 212 1.13 -8.34 7.72
N MET A 213 1.77 -9.01 8.66
CA MET A 213 2.05 -8.43 9.97
C MET A 213 3.35 -7.64 9.88
N LYS A 214 3.30 -6.32 10.07
CA LYS A 214 4.49 -5.47 10.12
C LYS A 214 5.32 -5.69 11.39
N ALA A 215 6.54 -5.21 11.40
CA ALA A 215 7.44 -5.26 12.55
C ALA A 215 6.86 -4.60 13.82
N ASP A 216 5.98 -3.61 13.66
CA ASP A 216 5.26 -2.94 14.75
C ASP A 216 4.04 -3.73 15.30
N GLY A 217 3.75 -4.91 14.75
CA GLY A 217 2.64 -5.77 15.13
C GLY A 217 1.29 -5.39 14.49
N ASN A 218 1.26 -4.39 13.61
CA ASN A 218 0.05 -4.00 12.89
C ASN A 218 -0.14 -4.85 11.62
N LEU A 219 -1.39 -5.27 11.39
CA LEU A 219 -1.78 -5.97 10.17
C LEU A 219 -1.96 -4.94 9.04
N SER A 220 -1.28 -5.15 7.92
CA SER A 220 -1.44 -4.33 6.71
C SER A 220 -2.02 -5.13 5.57
N LYS A 221 -2.88 -4.46 4.81
CA LYS A 221 -3.45 -4.98 3.57
C LYS A 221 -2.61 -4.52 2.41
N LEU A 222 -2.13 -5.47 1.62
CA LEU A 222 -1.26 -5.22 0.48
C LEU A 222 -1.96 -5.59 -0.82
N LYS A 223 -1.82 -4.72 -1.80
CA LYS A 223 -2.07 -5.05 -3.21
C LYS A 223 -0.74 -5.35 -3.89
N THR A 224 -0.52 -6.60 -4.23
CA THR A 224 0.77 -7.11 -4.69
C THR A 224 0.70 -7.55 -6.15
N TYR A 225 1.59 -7.01 -6.97
CA TYR A 225 1.85 -7.51 -8.32
C TYR A 225 3.11 -8.35 -8.28
N LYS A 226 3.00 -9.61 -8.67
CA LYS A 226 4.16 -10.52 -8.81
C LYS A 226 4.31 -10.95 -10.26
N THR A 227 5.54 -10.86 -10.78
CA THR A 227 5.88 -11.12 -12.18
C THR A 227 7.06 -12.07 -12.26
N PRO A 228 7.01 -13.14 -13.06
CA PRO A 228 8.15 -14.01 -13.27
C PRO A 228 9.22 -13.33 -14.14
N ILE A 229 10.48 -13.55 -13.82
CA ILE A 229 11.64 -13.08 -14.59
C ILE A 229 12.12 -14.21 -15.46
N PHE A 230 12.32 -13.93 -16.75
CA PHE A 230 12.70 -14.93 -17.74
C PHE A 230 14.12 -14.75 -18.24
N ASP A 231 14.82 -15.88 -18.43
CA ASP A 231 15.99 -16.00 -19.31
C ASP A 231 15.59 -16.95 -20.46
N GLY A 232 15.32 -16.38 -21.63
CA GLY A 232 14.68 -17.10 -22.71
C GLY A 232 13.29 -17.59 -22.32
N GLU A 233 13.09 -18.91 -22.28
CA GLU A 233 11.85 -19.55 -21.82
C GLU A 233 11.90 -20.01 -20.35
N THR A 234 13.05 -19.92 -19.70
CA THR A 234 13.26 -20.39 -18.33
C THR A 234 12.94 -19.28 -17.34
N ILE A 235 12.14 -19.58 -16.32
CA ILE A 235 11.94 -18.65 -15.21
C ILE A 235 13.15 -18.75 -14.28
N ILE A 236 13.78 -17.62 -14.00
CA ILE A 236 14.99 -17.51 -13.16
C ILE A 236 14.72 -16.81 -11.82
N GLY A 237 13.51 -16.36 -11.60
CA GLY A 237 13.10 -15.68 -10.36
C GLY A 237 11.80 -14.92 -10.53
N THR A 238 11.46 -14.12 -9.53
CA THR A 238 10.27 -13.27 -9.51
C THR A 238 10.61 -11.85 -9.08
N VAL A 239 9.83 -10.89 -9.53
CA VAL A 239 9.80 -9.53 -9.01
C VAL A 239 8.42 -9.26 -8.42
N GLY A 240 8.37 -8.70 -7.22
CA GLY A 240 7.15 -8.27 -6.56
C GLY A 240 7.13 -6.77 -6.32
N ILE A 241 5.94 -6.19 -6.45
CA ILE A 241 5.63 -4.80 -6.09
C ILE A 241 4.39 -4.84 -5.21
N ALA A 242 4.48 -4.39 -3.96
CA ALA A 242 3.37 -4.38 -3.03
C ALA A 242 3.08 -2.96 -2.52
N ARG A 243 1.86 -2.53 -2.73
CA ARG A 243 1.32 -1.29 -2.19
C ARG A 243 0.55 -1.56 -0.91
N ASP A 244 0.86 -0.83 0.14
CA ASP A 244 0.04 -0.80 1.35
C ASP A 244 -1.24 0.01 1.08
N VAL A 245 -2.38 -0.68 1.09
CA VAL A 245 -3.71 -0.11 0.86
C VAL A 245 -4.57 -0.12 2.12
N THR A 246 -3.95 -0.27 3.31
CA THR A 246 -4.66 -0.35 4.59
C THR A 246 -5.51 0.91 4.83
N LYS A 247 -4.92 2.09 4.64
CA LYS A 247 -5.61 3.37 4.84
C LYS A 247 -6.74 3.57 3.83
N GLU A 248 -6.53 3.19 2.58
CA GLU A 248 -7.55 3.27 1.54
C GLU A 248 -8.75 2.37 1.88
N TYR A 249 -8.49 1.17 2.41
CA TYR A 249 -9.53 0.27 2.90
C TYR A 249 -10.28 0.85 4.09
N GLU A 250 -9.58 1.39 5.08
CA GLU A 250 -10.17 2.06 6.23
C GLU A 250 -11.02 3.28 5.81
N TYR A 251 -10.53 4.09 4.88
CA TYR A 251 -11.29 5.22 4.33
C TYR A 251 -12.54 4.77 3.60
N LEU A 252 -12.46 3.73 2.78
CA LEU A 252 -13.62 3.19 2.07
C LEU A 252 -14.67 2.65 3.06
N GLN A 253 -14.27 1.89 4.07
CA GLN A 253 -15.17 1.42 5.13
C GLN A 253 -15.80 2.58 5.89
N ASN A 254 -15.02 3.61 6.23
CA ASN A 254 -15.54 4.81 6.89
C ASN A 254 -16.54 5.55 6.00
N ILE A 255 -16.22 5.73 4.70
CA ILE A 255 -17.14 6.37 3.74
C ILE A 255 -18.44 5.56 3.62
N GLU A 256 -18.35 4.24 3.53
CA GLU A 256 -19.51 3.35 3.48
C GLU A 256 -20.34 3.46 4.76
N HIS A 257 -19.68 3.48 5.91
CA HIS A 257 -20.34 3.68 7.21
C HIS A 257 -21.03 5.06 7.28
N LEU A 258 -20.34 6.13 6.86
CA LEU A 258 -20.90 7.49 6.82
C LEU A 258 -22.08 7.62 5.83
N ALA A 259 -22.04 6.88 4.72
CA ALA A 259 -23.09 6.90 3.72
C ALA A 259 -24.36 6.19 4.20
N HIS A 260 -24.26 5.22 5.12
CA HIS A 260 -25.33 4.32 5.50
C HIS A 260 -25.81 4.46 6.95
N TYR A 261 -25.04 5.11 7.82
CA TYR A 261 -25.37 5.25 9.25
C TYR A 261 -25.39 6.70 9.70
N ASP A 262 -26.28 7.02 10.65
CA ASP A 262 -26.34 8.32 11.31
C ASP A 262 -25.16 8.44 12.31
N GLN A 263 -24.36 9.47 12.14
CA GLN A 263 -23.12 9.63 12.91
C GLN A 263 -23.34 9.89 14.40
N LEU A 264 -24.45 10.51 14.76
CA LEU A 264 -24.73 10.81 16.14
C LEU A 264 -25.20 9.59 16.91
N THR A 265 -26.13 8.82 16.32
CA THR A 265 -26.82 7.72 16.99
C THR A 265 -26.27 6.34 16.64
N GLY A 266 -25.54 6.23 15.52
CA GLY A 266 -25.06 4.95 14.98
C GLY A 266 -26.18 4.02 14.52
N LEU A 267 -27.41 4.51 14.36
CA LEU A 267 -28.50 3.81 13.67
C LEU A 267 -28.32 3.94 12.16
N ALA A 268 -28.99 3.09 11.40
CA ALA A 268 -29.05 3.28 9.97
C ALA A 268 -29.65 4.65 9.62
N ASN A 269 -29.22 5.21 8.50
CA ASN A 269 -29.81 6.42 7.93
C ASN A 269 -30.79 6.07 6.81
N ARG A 270 -31.35 7.10 6.16
CA ARG A 270 -32.30 6.93 5.07
C ARG A 270 -31.71 6.15 3.88
N ASN A 271 -30.44 6.37 3.53
CA ASN A 271 -29.82 5.65 2.42
C ASN A 271 -29.71 4.14 2.69
N GLN A 272 -29.40 3.76 3.94
CA GLN A 272 -29.38 2.35 4.33
C GLN A 272 -30.78 1.73 4.34
N LEU A 273 -31.79 2.50 4.71
CA LEU A 273 -33.18 2.07 4.59
C LEU A 273 -33.55 1.76 3.14
N ASP A 274 -33.25 2.66 2.21
CA ASP A 274 -33.53 2.47 0.78
C ASP A 274 -32.80 1.21 0.25
N ALA A 275 -31.52 1.05 0.57
CA ALA A 275 -30.72 -0.12 0.20
C ALA A 275 -31.24 -1.45 0.84
N PHE A 276 -31.81 -1.37 2.02
CA PHE A 276 -32.46 -2.51 2.68
C PHE A 276 -33.76 -2.90 1.96
N LEU A 277 -34.60 -1.92 1.64
CA LEU A 277 -35.86 -2.15 0.95
C LEU A 277 -35.68 -2.75 -0.45
N ASP A 278 -34.66 -2.32 -1.17
CA ASP A 278 -34.33 -2.86 -2.51
C ASP A 278 -33.96 -4.36 -2.47
N LYS A 279 -33.38 -4.83 -1.37
CA LYS A 279 -32.98 -6.24 -1.18
C LYS A 279 -34.04 -7.10 -0.54
N LEU A 280 -35.12 -6.50 -0.08
CA LEU A 280 -36.13 -7.18 0.71
C LEU A 280 -36.92 -8.17 -0.15
N LYS A 281 -37.07 -9.41 0.35
CA LYS A 281 -37.82 -10.48 -0.32
C LYS A 281 -39.10 -10.89 0.45
N THR A 282 -39.31 -10.30 1.63
CA THR A 282 -40.50 -10.64 2.44
C THR A 282 -41.74 -9.98 1.91
N THR A 283 -42.90 -10.64 2.11
CA THR A 283 -44.18 -10.10 1.75
C THR A 283 -44.92 -9.44 2.92
N HIS A 284 -44.38 -9.58 4.14
CA HIS A 284 -45.01 -9.07 5.36
C HIS A 284 -44.02 -8.30 6.22
N MET A 285 -44.38 -7.11 6.72
CA MET A 285 -43.58 -6.34 7.64
C MET A 285 -44.45 -5.54 8.62
N SER A 286 -43.81 -5.22 9.76
CA SER A 286 -44.34 -4.25 10.72
C SER A 286 -43.44 -3.05 10.81
N ILE A 287 -43.98 -1.85 10.87
CA ILE A 287 -43.25 -0.59 11.03
C ILE A 287 -43.62 0.03 12.37
N LEU A 288 -42.65 0.38 13.15
CA LEU A 288 -42.75 1.21 14.32
C LEU A 288 -42.14 2.59 14.02
N TYR A 289 -42.98 3.63 13.99
CA TYR A 289 -42.56 5.03 13.81
C TYR A 289 -42.55 5.71 15.16
N MET A 290 -41.46 6.38 15.51
CA MET A 290 -41.22 6.99 16.82
C MET A 290 -40.74 8.43 16.66
N ASP A 291 -41.12 9.31 17.59
CA ASP A 291 -40.75 10.71 17.59
C ASP A 291 -40.57 11.19 19.07
N LEU A 292 -39.56 12.00 19.32
CA LEU A 292 -39.33 12.59 20.63
C LEU A 292 -40.23 13.81 20.87
N ASP A 293 -41.19 13.66 21.74
CA ASP A 293 -42.07 14.76 22.09
C ASP A 293 -41.29 15.93 22.74
N ARG A 294 -41.56 17.15 22.29
CA ARG A 294 -40.95 18.40 22.79
C ARG A 294 -39.43 18.49 22.61
N PHE A 295 -38.87 17.74 21.70
CA PHE A 295 -37.42 17.76 21.45
C PHE A 295 -36.90 19.16 21.14
N LYS A 296 -37.63 19.94 20.34
CA LYS A 296 -37.28 21.32 20.03
C LYS A 296 -37.18 22.19 21.29
N GLN A 297 -38.08 21.99 22.26
CA GLN A 297 -38.06 22.77 23.51
C GLN A 297 -36.78 22.49 24.32
N VAL A 298 -36.33 21.26 24.39
CA VAL A 298 -35.06 20.90 25.05
C VAL A 298 -33.87 21.54 24.36
N ASN A 299 -33.86 21.58 23.04
CA ASN A 299 -32.81 22.28 22.30
C ASN A 299 -32.82 23.77 22.57
N ASP A 300 -33.99 24.39 22.63
CA ASP A 300 -34.16 25.82 22.85
C ASP A 300 -33.77 26.23 24.30
N GLU A 301 -34.06 25.37 25.29
CA GLU A 301 -33.80 25.63 26.71
C GLU A 301 -32.40 25.24 27.18
N HIS A 302 -31.86 24.10 26.66
CA HIS A 302 -30.60 23.51 27.16
C HIS A 302 -29.50 23.37 26.07
N GLY A 303 -29.80 23.86 24.86
CA GLY A 303 -28.85 23.82 23.73
C GLY A 303 -28.79 22.49 23.01
N HIS A 304 -28.29 22.49 21.78
CA HIS A 304 -28.22 21.31 20.90
C HIS A 304 -27.46 20.12 21.49
N GLN A 305 -26.47 20.35 22.37
CA GLN A 305 -25.75 19.27 23.04
C GLN A 305 -26.65 18.43 23.98
N ALA A 306 -27.65 19.05 24.58
CA ALA A 306 -28.62 18.33 25.40
C ALA A 306 -29.53 17.46 24.53
N GLY A 307 -30.00 18.02 23.40
CA GLY A 307 -30.75 17.26 22.39
C GLY A 307 -29.97 16.10 21.83
N ASP A 308 -28.69 16.30 21.47
CA ASP A 308 -27.83 15.23 20.97
C ASP A 308 -27.71 14.07 21.96
N LYS A 309 -27.54 14.36 23.26
CA LYS A 309 -27.52 13.33 24.31
C LYS A 309 -28.86 12.59 24.42
N ALA A 310 -29.99 13.30 24.26
CA ALA A 310 -31.31 12.66 24.27
C ALA A 310 -31.48 11.73 23.07
N LEU A 311 -31.05 12.13 21.88
CA LEU A 311 -31.06 11.32 20.67
C LEU A 311 -30.20 10.06 20.80
N VAL A 312 -29.01 10.17 21.41
CA VAL A 312 -28.15 9.01 21.69
C VAL A 312 -28.84 8.07 22.68
N ALA A 313 -29.41 8.61 23.79
CA ALA A 313 -30.08 7.81 24.82
C ALA A 313 -31.25 6.98 24.27
N ILE A 314 -32.12 7.59 23.43
CA ILE A 314 -33.23 6.85 22.83
C ILE A 314 -32.71 5.82 21.79
N ALA A 315 -31.70 6.17 21.01
CA ALA A 315 -31.12 5.25 20.01
C ALA A 315 -30.49 4.00 20.66
N GLU A 316 -29.84 4.14 21.80
CA GLU A 316 -29.31 3.00 22.56
C GLU A 316 -30.44 2.08 23.06
N LEU A 317 -31.52 2.65 23.56
CA LEU A 317 -32.71 1.86 23.94
C LEU A 317 -33.33 1.16 22.74
N ILE A 318 -33.44 1.82 21.60
CA ILE A 318 -33.97 1.24 20.35
C ILE A 318 -33.11 0.05 19.94
N LYS A 319 -31.77 0.18 19.92
CA LYS A 319 -30.84 -0.90 19.58
C LYS A 319 -30.97 -2.10 20.51
N GLU A 320 -31.10 -1.85 21.81
CA GLU A 320 -31.21 -2.90 22.82
C GLU A 320 -32.56 -3.64 22.74
N ILE A 321 -33.65 -2.88 22.64
CA ILE A 321 -35.02 -3.45 22.73
C ILE A 321 -35.46 -4.06 21.40
N PHE A 322 -35.03 -3.48 20.27
CA PHE A 322 -35.41 -3.88 18.92
C PHE A 322 -34.19 -4.40 18.15
N ASN A 323 -33.37 -5.25 18.77
CA ASN A 323 -32.14 -5.81 18.18
C ASN A 323 -32.39 -6.75 16.98
N ASP A 324 -33.62 -7.17 16.76
CA ASP A 324 -34.11 -7.99 15.67
C ASP A 324 -34.74 -7.17 14.53
N ALA A 325 -34.69 -5.84 14.62
CA ALA A 325 -35.28 -4.95 13.64
C ALA A 325 -34.20 -4.13 12.90
N MET A 326 -34.57 -3.66 11.70
CA MET A 326 -33.82 -2.61 11.02
C MET A 326 -34.17 -1.27 11.66
N ASN A 327 -33.25 -0.74 12.48
CA ASN A 327 -33.45 0.50 13.21
C ASN A 327 -32.83 1.69 12.46
N VAL A 328 -33.64 2.70 12.18
CA VAL A 328 -33.31 3.83 11.29
C VAL A 328 -33.60 5.14 11.99
N ARG A 329 -32.70 6.12 11.87
CA ARG A 329 -33.03 7.52 12.13
C ARG A 329 -33.29 8.24 10.81
N ILE A 330 -34.53 8.68 10.60
CA ILE A 330 -34.93 9.33 9.34
C ILE A 330 -34.42 10.78 9.29
N GLY A 331 -34.45 11.48 10.40
CA GLY A 331 -33.94 12.84 10.53
C GLY A 331 -34.46 13.51 11.80
N GLY A 332 -33.75 14.52 12.28
CA GLY A 332 -34.18 15.22 13.50
C GLY A 332 -34.37 14.29 14.69
N ASP A 333 -35.59 14.22 15.19
CA ASP A 333 -36.08 13.44 16.32
C ASP A 333 -36.93 12.21 15.93
N GLU A 334 -36.94 11.85 14.63
CA GLU A 334 -37.77 10.77 14.07
C GLU A 334 -36.96 9.48 13.86
N PHE A 335 -37.50 8.36 14.35
CA PHE A 335 -36.90 7.03 14.28
C PHE A 335 -37.91 6.01 13.73
N ILE A 336 -37.39 5.02 13.01
CA ILE A 336 -38.20 3.90 12.48
C ILE A 336 -37.52 2.60 12.85
N SER A 337 -38.30 1.61 13.27
CA SER A 337 -37.87 0.21 13.38
C SER A 337 -38.72 -0.64 12.48
N ILE A 338 -38.10 -1.42 11.59
CA ILE A 338 -38.75 -2.27 10.61
C ILE A 338 -38.51 -3.71 11.00
N PHE A 339 -39.61 -4.45 11.19
CA PHE A 339 -39.59 -5.85 11.54
C PHE A 339 -40.05 -6.67 10.33
N THR A 340 -39.27 -7.70 10.04
CA THR A 340 -39.56 -8.73 9.03
C THR A 340 -39.73 -10.07 9.71
N ASP A 341 -39.94 -11.16 8.99
CA ASP A 341 -39.89 -12.53 9.53
C ASP A 341 -40.91 -12.88 10.62
N GLY A 342 -42.14 -12.33 10.50
CA GLY A 342 -43.30 -12.75 11.32
C GLY A 342 -43.42 -12.05 12.67
N ALA A 343 -42.64 -11.03 12.95
CA ALA A 343 -42.93 -10.16 14.09
C ALA A 343 -44.21 -9.38 13.80
N ASN A 344 -45.20 -9.53 14.66
CA ASN A 344 -46.53 -8.92 14.52
C ASN A 344 -46.74 -7.86 15.60
N MET A 345 -47.79 -7.05 15.44
CA MET A 345 -48.13 -5.99 16.38
C MET A 345 -48.28 -6.48 17.84
N GLN A 346 -48.73 -7.70 18.05
CA GLN A 346 -48.92 -8.28 19.40
C GLN A 346 -47.55 -8.52 20.11
N SER A 347 -46.54 -8.85 19.36
CA SER A 347 -45.15 -9.03 19.88
C SER A 347 -44.40 -7.72 20.03
N ILE A 348 -44.71 -6.74 19.19
CA ILE A 348 -44.01 -5.43 19.14
C ILE A 348 -44.55 -4.49 20.22
N ALA A 349 -45.86 -4.40 20.39
CA ALA A 349 -46.51 -3.44 21.28
C ALA A 349 -46.02 -3.49 22.75
N PRO A 350 -45.81 -4.65 23.38
CA PRO A 350 -45.25 -4.70 24.75
C PRO A 350 -43.81 -4.15 24.81
N ARG A 351 -43.01 -4.37 23.76
CA ARG A 351 -41.61 -3.85 23.69
C ARG A 351 -41.61 -2.34 23.53
N VAL A 352 -42.57 -1.78 22.78
CA VAL A 352 -42.76 -0.32 22.65
C VAL A 352 -43.10 0.30 24.01
N GLN A 353 -43.99 -0.34 24.80
CA GLN A 353 -44.29 0.14 26.15
C GLN A 353 -43.03 0.13 27.03
N ILE A 354 -42.21 -0.92 26.97
CA ILE A 354 -40.93 -0.99 27.70
C ILE A 354 -40.00 0.17 27.28
N LEU A 355 -39.89 0.48 25.97
CA LEU A 355 -39.13 1.60 25.48
C LEU A 355 -39.59 2.91 26.09
N ILE A 356 -40.91 3.17 26.02
CA ILE A 356 -41.54 4.40 26.55
C ILE A 356 -41.24 4.55 28.06
N ASP A 357 -41.48 3.50 28.83
CA ASP A 357 -41.28 3.51 30.28
C ASP A 357 -39.81 3.71 30.67
N ARG A 358 -38.90 3.04 29.96
CA ARG A 358 -37.45 3.17 30.21
C ARG A 358 -36.93 4.56 29.82
N PHE A 359 -37.37 5.09 28.68
CA PHE A 359 -36.97 6.42 28.25
C PHE A 359 -37.52 7.50 29.19
N PHE A 360 -38.77 7.36 29.63
CA PHE A 360 -39.37 8.26 30.64
C PHE A 360 -38.58 8.28 31.94
N LYS A 361 -38.12 7.11 32.41
CA LYS A 361 -37.27 7.04 33.60
C LYS A 361 -35.93 7.76 33.41
N ILE A 362 -35.27 7.60 32.26
CA ILE A 362 -34.04 8.34 31.92
C ILE A 362 -34.31 9.84 31.94
N CYS A 363 -35.45 10.29 31.39
CA CYS A 363 -35.81 11.70 31.40
C CYS A 363 -36.07 12.25 32.82
N GLN A 364 -36.60 11.44 33.71
CA GLN A 364 -36.78 11.85 35.14
C GLN A 364 -35.46 11.98 35.89
N GLU A 365 -34.49 11.13 35.58
CA GLU A 365 -33.18 11.10 36.23
C GLU A 365 -32.24 12.20 35.70
N ASN A 366 -32.52 12.75 34.53
CA ASN A 366 -31.66 13.78 33.90
C ASN A 366 -32.43 15.11 33.75
N PRO A 367 -32.07 16.15 34.51
CA PRO A 367 -32.73 17.46 34.41
C PRO A 367 -32.70 18.10 33.04
N LEU A 368 -31.69 17.78 32.19
CA LEU A 368 -31.59 18.29 30.83
C LEU A 368 -32.69 17.73 29.89
N PHE A 369 -33.30 16.60 30.27
CA PHE A 369 -34.33 15.92 29.48
C PHE A 369 -35.74 16.21 30.03
N SER A 370 -35.87 17.21 30.88
CA SER A 370 -37.15 17.55 31.50
C SER A 370 -38.25 17.78 30.46
N GLY A 371 -39.35 17.06 30.57
CA GLY A 371 -40.48 17.16 29.67
C GLY A 371 -40.39 16.38 28.37
N LEU A 372 -39.27 15.70 28.10
CA LEU A 372 -39.19 14.77 26.98
C LEU A 372 -40.00 13.50 27.26
N SER A 373 -40.60 12.98 26.20
CA SER A 373 -41.18 11.65 26.11
C SER A 373 -40.99 11.11 24.69
N VAL A 374 -41.39 9.88 24.44
CA VAL A 374 -41.43 9.31 23.09
C VAL A 374 -42.87 8.87 22.76
N SER A 375 -43.34 9.32 21.63
CA SER A 375 -44.61 8.85 21.07
C SER A 375 -44.34 7.89 19.90
N ALA A 376 -45.18 6.89 19.74
CA ALA A 376 -44.99 5.88 18.71
C ALA A 376 -46.25 5.46 17.96
N GLY A 377 -46.11 5.10 16.70
CA GLY A 377 -47.15 4.53 15.86
C GLY A 377 -46.73 3.17 15.30
N ILE A 378 -47.59 2.19 15.37
CA ILE A 378 -47.33 0.85 14.84
C ILE A 378 -48.29 0.57 13.70
N ALA A 379 -47.74 0.12 12.57
CA ALA A 379 -48.52 -0.39 11.45
C ALA A 379 -47.98 -1.72 10.95
N GLU A 380 -48.85 -2.56 10.43
CA GLU A 380 -48.51 -3.86 9.87
C GLU A 380 -49.13 -4.01 8.47
N GLY A 381 -48.44 -4.69 7.56
CA GLY A 381 -48.93 -4.85 6.21
C GLY A 381 -48.13 -5.80 5.33
N GLN A 382 -48.73 -6.15 4.17
CA GLN A 382 -48.01 -6.86 3.11
C GLN A 382 -47.36 -5.88 2.16
N ILE A 383 -46.13 -6.23 1.71
CA ILE A 383 -45.40 -5.43 0.74
C ILE A 383 -45.62 -6.00 -0.66
N GLY A 384 -46.21 -5.18 -1.52
CA GLY A 384 -46.13 -5.32 -2.97
C GLY A 384 -45.47 -4.06 -3.55
N HIS A 385 -45.22 -3.99 -4.85
CA HIS A 385 -44.63 -2.80 -5.48
C HIS A 385 -45.41 -1.53 -5.08
N GLY A 386 -44.75 -0.63 -4.32
CA GLY A 386 -45.34 0.66 -3.87
C GLY A 386 -45.96 0.67 -2.48
N SER A 387 -45.94 -0.43 -1.72
CA SER A 387 -46.63 -0.54 -0.43
C SER A 387 -45.89 -0.07 0.81
N PHE A 388 -44.56 0.17 0.71
CA PHE A 388 -43.75 0.67 1.86
C PHE A 388 -44.19 2.07 2.29
N ASP A 389 -44.33 3.01 1.36
CA ASP A 389 -44.74 4.40 1.65
C ASP A 389 -46.12 4.44 2.27
N LEU A 390 -47.05 3.60 1.79
CA LEU A 390 -48.39 3.51 2.37
C LEU A 390 -48.37 2.95 3.80
N LEU A 391 -47.53 1.94 4.05
CA LEU A 391 -47.40 1.36 5.39
C LEU A 391 -46.72 2.34 6.35
N LEU A 392 -45.71 3.08 5.87
CA LEU A 392 -45.07 4.16 6.60
C LEU A 392 -46.04 5.28 6.97
N GLN A 393 -46.90 5.70 6.01
CA GLN A 393 -47.93 6.69 6.25
C GLN A 393 -48.94 6.21 7.32
N ARG A 394 -49.32 4.92 7.31
CA ARG A 394 -50.18 4.36 8.35
C ARG A 394 -49.55 4.34 9.73
N ALA A 395 -48.25 4.12 9.83
CA ALA A 395 -47.52 4.21 11.08
C ALA A 395 -47.43 5.66 11.56
N ASP A 396 -47.23 6.62 10.65
CA ASP A 396 -47.26 8.06 10.95
C ASP A 396 -48.65 8.53 11.43
N ASP A 397 -49.75 8.09 10.78
CA ASP A 397 -51.12 8.36 11.22
C ASP A 397 -51.38 7.80 12.64
N ALA A 398 -50.81 6.65 12.99
CA ALA A 398 -50.87 6.11 14.32
C ALA A 398 -50.02 6.93 15.33
N LEU A 399 -48.82 7.37 14.96
CA LEU A 399 -48.01 8.27 15.74
C LEU A 399 -48.70 9.61 16.01
N TYR A 400 -49.33 10.17 14.99
CA TYR A 400 -50.12 11.39 15.14
C TYR A 400 -51.26 11.23 16.16
N ARG A 401 -51.98 10.08 16.16
CA ARG A 401 -52.98 9.75 17.20
C ARG A 401 -52.36 9.65 18.59
N ALA A 402 -51.19 9.01 18.74
CA ALA A 402 -50.47 8.93 20.00
C ALA A 402 -50.11 10.32 20.56
N LYS A 403 -49.62 11.22 19.70
CA LYS A 403 -49.32 12.61 20.10
C LYS A 403 -50.57 13.37 20.54
N HIS A 404 -51.75 13.13 19.93
CA HIS A 404 -53.04 13.72 20.34
C HIS A 404 -53.68 13.08 21.55
N ALA A 405 -53.38 11.82 21.85
CA ALA A 405 -53.84 11.12 23.04
C ALA A 405 -53.11 11.53 24.36
N GLY A 406 -52.19 12.49 24.29
CA GLY A 406 -51.47 13.02 25.45
C GLY A 406 -49.96 12.90 25.40
N ARG A 407 -49.39 12.32 24.36
CA ARG A 407 -47.97 12.01 24.18
C ARG A 407 -47.44 10.93 25.13
N GLY A 408 -46.18 10.54 25.00
CA GLY A 408 -45.58 9.49 25.85
C GLY A 408 -46.36 8.18 25.79
N THR A 409 -46.89 7.82 24.64
CA THR A 409 -47.71 6.63 24.42
C THR A 409 -47.56 6.13 22.99
N TYR A 410 -48.21 5.01 22.67
CA TYR A 410 -48.25 4.51 21.32
C TYR A 410 -49.71 4.25 20.85
N CYS A 411 -49.90 4.28 19.54
CA CYS A 411 -51.12 3.85 18.90
C CYS A 411 -50.83 2.80 17.84
N ILE A 412 -51.80 1.93 17.60
CA ILE A 412 -51.73 0.88 16.59
C ILE A 412 -52.68 1.24 15.44
N ASN A 413 -52.23 1.04 14.20
CA ASN A 413 -53.08 1.05 13.04
C ASN A 413 -53.26 -0.40 12.57
N PRO A 414 -54.39 -1.05 12.90
CA PRO A 414 -54.58 -2.47 12.65
C PRO A 414 -54.55 -2.77 11.15
N TRP A 415 -54.17 -4.02 10.83
CA TRP A 415 -54.26 -4.55 9.49
C TRP A 415 -55.73 -4.47 8.97
N GLU A 416 -55.96 -3.84 7.84
CA GLU A 416 -57.15 -3.98 7.07
C GLU A 416 -56.78 -4.69 5.78
N ASP A 417 -57.38 -5.87 5.50
CA ASP A 417 -57.22 -6.53 4.21
C ASP A 417 -57.69 -5.57 3.12
N PHE A 418 -56.73 -5.09 2.31
CA PHE A 418 -57.08 -4.39 1.09
C PHE A 418 -57.62 -5.41 0.08
N GLU A 419 -58.95 -5.70 0.15
CA GLU A 419 -59.60 -6.24 -1.01
C GLU A 419 -59.48 -5.24 -2.16
N GLN A 420 -58.93 -5.73 -3.27
CA GLN A 420 -58.75 -5.02 -4.52
C GLN A 420 -60.04 -4.26 -4.88
N LYS A 421 -59.96 -2.95 -5.02
CA LYS A 421 -60.87 -2.17 -5.82
C LYS A 421 -60.20 -1.75 -7.12
#